data_4fb768751d07f5d71088f8af8e340f84
#
_entry.id   4fb768751d07f5d71088f8af8e340f84
#
_cell.length_a   1.000
_cell.length_b   1.000
_cell.length_c   1.000
_cell.angle_alpha   90.00
_cell.angle_beta   90.00
_cell.angle_gamma   90.00
#
_symmetry.space_group_name_H-M   'P 1'
#
loop_
_entity.id
_entity.type
_entity.pdbx_description
1 polymer ?
#
loop_
_entity_poly.entity_id
_entity_poly.type
_entity_poly.pdbx_seq_one_letter_code
_entity_poly.pdbx_strand_id
1 'polypeptide(L)'
;MDLSQFSTDDLLLAALKSEQDSKHIYEGLAHAVKNAFLKDRLLFLAAEEEKHQAYFERIYADRFPRKSIVLPAENVVPLPEIKVNGSLVPISDILLSAMNAEDAAYRFYQGLANRFEGDEGTRSMVFYIASMEKGHYRFLEVERENALERENFDVSWPLVHVGP
;
A
#
# COMPACT_ATOMS: atom_id res chain seq x y z
N MET A 1 -12.57 -2.41 -11.77
CA MET A 1 -12.51 -0.93 -12.01
C MET A 1 -12.51 -0.72 -13.51
N ASP A 2 -13.35 0.17 -14.03
CA ASP A 2 -13.31 0.54 -15.45
C ASP A 2 -12.30 1.69 -15.63
N LEU A 3 -11.17 1.39 -16.28
CA LEU A 3 -10.10 2.35 -16.55
C LEU A 3 -10.18 2.94 -17.95
N SER A 4 -11.20 2.58 -18.75
CA SER A 4 -11.32 2.97 -20.17
C SER A 4 -11.43 4.48 -20.40
N GLN A 5 -12.01 5.20 -19.43
CA GLN A 5 -12.22 6.65 -19.48
C GLN A 5 -10.96 7.48 -19.19
N PHE A 6 -9.89 6.87 -18.66
CA PHE A 6 -8.66 7.56 -18.31
C PHE A 6 -7.58 7.37 -19.38
N SER A 7 -6.78 8.40 -19.64
CA SER A 7 -5.60 8.26 -20.49
C SER A 7 -4.50 7.46 -19.78
N THR A 8 -3.54 6.93 -20.54
CA THR A 8 -2.36 6.26 -19.95
C THR A 8 -1.53 7.21 -19.08
N ASP A 9 -1.50 8.50 -19.44
CA ASP A 9 -0.88 9.57 -18.65
C ASP A 9 -1.53 9.67 -17.26
N ASP A 10 -2.86 9.83 -17.22
CA ASP A 10 -3.62 9.92 -15.97
C ASP A 10 -3.43 8.68 -15.09
N LEU A 11 -3.44 7.49 -15.71
CA LEU A 11 -3.28 6.23 -14.98
C LEU A 11 -1.87 6.06 -14.38
N LEU A 12 -0.82 6.51 -15.09
CA LEU A 12 0.54 6.49 -14.54
C LEU A 12 0.73 7.51 -13.42
N LEU A 13 0.13 8.70 -13.54
CA LEU A 13 0.15 9.68 -12.45
C LEU A 13 -0.65 9.19 -11.23
N ALA A 14 -1.75 8.48 -11.45
CA ALA A 14 -2.51 7.84 -10.39
C ALA A 14 -1.71 6.72 -9.70
N ALA A 15 -0.96 5.91 -10.46
CA ALA A 15 -0.04 4.93 -9.91
C ALA A 15 1.01 5.59 -9.00
N LEU A 16 1.70 6.61 -9.51
CA LEU A 16 2.70 7.36 -8.75
C LEU A 16 2.13 7.95 -7.45
N LYS A 17 0.93 8.51 -7.52
CA LYS A 17 0.23 9.03 -6.34
C LYS A 17 -0.09 7.93 -5.33
N SER A 18 -0.53 6.77 -5.81
CA SER A 18 -0.83 5.62 -4.97
C SER A 18 0.40 5.16 -4.19
N GLU A 19 1.54 4.97 -4.87
CA GLU A 19 2.79 4.55 -4.22
C GLU A 19 3.27 5.57 -3.19
N GLN A 20 3.21 6.86 -3.53
CA GLN A 20 3.57 7.92 -2.60
C GLN A 20 2.68 7.92 -1.34
N ASP A 21 1.37 7.75 -1.52
CA ASP A 21 0.42 7.72 -0.42
C ASP A 21 0.63 6.47 0.46
N SER A 22 0.80 5.29 -0.15
CA SER A 22 1.06 4.03 0.56
C SER A 22 2.35 4.11 1.37
N LYS A 23 3.44 4.64 0.79
CA LYS A 23 4.69 4.89 1.51
C LYS A 23 4.46 5.75 2.76
N HIS A 24 3.82 6.91 2.61
CA HIS A 24 3.56 7.82 3.74
C HIS A 24 2.67 7.18 4.81
N ILE A 25 1.69 6.36 4.40
CA ILE A 25 0.83 5.61 5.32
C ILE A 25 1.68 4.62 6.13
N TYR A 26 2.52 3.82 5.50
CA TYR A 26 3.36 2.85 6.19
C TYR A 26 4.39 3.50 7.11
N GLU A 27 5.01 4.61 6.69
CA GLU A 27 5.88 5.42 7.54
C GLU A 27 5.13 5.94 8.78
N GLY A 28 3.94 6.50 8.58
CA GLY A 28 3.07 6.99 9.66
C GLY A 28 2.67 5.90 10.65
N LEU A 29 2.28 4.72 10.14
CA LEU A 29 1.95 3.55 10.96
C LEU A 29 3.18 3.06 11.75
N ALA A 30 4.35 3.01 11.12
CA ALA A 30 5.60 2.63 11.77
C ALA A 30 5.97 3.57 12.92
N HIS A 31 5.65 4.85 12.82
CA HIS A 31 5.84 5.81 13.91
C HIS A 31 4.82 5.66 15.04
N ALA A 32 3.60 5.22 14.73
CA ALA A 32 2.52 5.09 15.69
C ALA A 32 2.58 3.79 16.52
N VAL A 33 3.08 2.69 15.94
CA VAL A 33 3.12 1.39 16.61
C VAL A 33 4.25 1.29 17.63
N LYS A 34 3.96 0.66 18.78
CA LYS A 34 4.96 0.43 19.85
C LYS A 34 5.75 -0.88 19.64
N ASN A 35 5.20 -1.82 18.89
CA ASN A 35 5.82 -3.10 18.63
C ASN A 35 6.97 -2.94 17.61
N ALA A 36 8.21 -3.18 18.05
CA ALA A 36 9.39 -2.99 17.22
C ALA A 36 9.40 -3.89 15.98
N PHE A 37 8.94 -5.14 16.08
CA PHE A 37 8.87 -6.05 14.93
C PHE A 37 7.87 -5.56 13.89
N LEU A 38 6.67 -5.14 14.31
CA LEU A 38 5.69 -4.59 13.39
C LEU A 38 6.18 -3.28 12.77
N LYS A 39 6.87 -2.44 13.55
CA LYS A 39 7.50 -1.23 13.04
C LYS A 39 8.48 -1.52 11.90
N ASP A 40 9.40 -2.47 12.09
CA ASP A 40 10.38 -2.84 11.06
C ASP A 40 9.70 -3.37 9.80
N ARG A 41 8.61 -4.11 9.95
CA ARG A 41 7.83 -4.64 8.83
C ARG A 41 7.11 -3.56 8.05
N LEU A 42 6.54 -2.56 8.73
CA LEU A 42 5.90 -1.42 8.09
C LEU A 42 6.93 -0.53 7.36
N LEU A 43 8.13 -0.33 7.94
CA LEU A 43 9.23 0.36 7.25
C LEU A 43 9.74 -0.41 6.05
N PHE A 44 9.74 -1.74 6.10
CA PHE A 44 10.04 -2.57 4.93
C PHE A 44 9.03 -2.31 3.81
N LEU A 45 7.72 -2.32 4.10
CA LEU A 45 6.69 -2.01 3.10
C LEU A 45 6.89 -0.61 2.53
N ALA A 46 7.11 0.41 3.36
CA ALA A 46 7.37 1.77 2.88
C ALA A 46 8.56 1.83 1.91
N ALA A 47 9.62 1.05 2.14
CA ALA A 47 10.77 0.97 1.24
C ALA A 47 10.47 0.22 -0.07
N GLU A 48 9.52 -0.73 -0.08
CA GLU A 48 9.06 -1.38 -1.32
C GLU A 48 8.22 -0.40 -2.16
N GLU A 49 7.30 0.39 -1.54
CA GLU A 49 6.53 1.41 -2.24
C GLU A 49 7.43 2.49 -2.89
N GLU A 50 8.53 2.85 -2.22
CA GLU A 50 9.51 3.77 -2.82
C GLU A 50 10.14 3.21 -4.10
N LYS A 51 10.39 1.90 -4.15
CA LYS A 51 10.89 1.24 -5.36
C LYS A 51 9.84 1.19 -6.45
N HIS A 52 8.58 0.90 -6.11
CA HIS A 52 7.46 0.93 -7.07
C HIS A 52 7.28 2.33 -7.63
N GLN A 53 7.32 3.37 -6.79
CA GLN A 53 7.29 4.75 -7.24
C GLN A 53 8.41 5.04 -8.26
N ALA A 54 9.64 4.68 -7.96
CA ALA A 54 10.78 4.90 -8.86
C ALA A 54 10.59 4.17 -10.22
N TYR A 55 9.95 3.01 -10.24
CA TYR A 55 9.59 2.32 -11.47
C TYR A 55 8.56 3.08 -12.30
N PHE A 56 7.48 3.55 -11.68
CA PHE A 56 6.47 4.32 -12.39
C PHE A 56 6.99 5.67 -12.87
N GLU A 57 7.86 6.33 -12.10
CA GLU A 57 8.57 7.55 -12.54
C GLU A 57 9.38 7.32 -13.82
N ARG A 58 10.09 6.18 -13.87
CA ARG A 58 10.86 5.81 -15.06
C ARG A 58 9.96 5.53 -16.26
N ILE A 59 8.90 4.72 -16.09
CA ILE A 59 7.92 4.43 -17.15
C ILE A 59 7.32 5.76 -17.67
N TYR A 60 6.97 6.66 -16.75
CA TYR A 60 6.40 7.95 -17.11
C TYR A 60 7.38 8.81 -17.91
N ALA A 61 8.61 8.94 -17.45
CA ALA A 61 9.64 9.72 -18.11
C ALA A 61 9.97 9.19 -19.52
N ASP A 62 10.06 7.87 -19.68
CA ASP A 62 10.32 7.23 -20.97
C ASP A 62 9.16 7.44 -21.95
N ARG A 63 7.91 7.41 -21.48
CA ARG A 63 6.72 7.52 -22.32
C ARG A 63 6.32 8.97 -22.60
N PHE A 64 6.59 9.87 -21.67
CA PHE A 64 6.22 11.28 -21.75
C PHE A 64 7.42 12.22 -21.51
N PRO A 65 8.49 12.15 -22.34
CA PRO A 65 9.77 12.85 -22.08
C PRO A 65 9.66 14.38 -22.07
N ARG A 66 8.52 14.94 -22.48
CA ARG A 66 8.26 16.39 -22.51
C ARG A 66 7.31 16.86 -21.43
N LYS A 67 6.80 15.93 -20.58
CA LYS A 67 5.87 16.26 -19.51
C LYS A 67 6.59 16.20 -18.16
N SER A 68 6.25 17.14 -17.30
CA SER A 68 6.63 17.07 -15.89
C SER A 68 5.66 16.16 -15.14
N ILE A 69 6.14 15.46 -14.13
CA ILE A 69 5.29 14.71 -13.20
C ILE A 69 4.58 15.72 -12.30
N VAL A 70 3.26 15.81 -12.44
CA VAL A 70 2.39 16.60 -11.57
C VAL A 70 1.34 15.64 -11.03
N LEU A 71 1.49 15.24 -9.77
CA LEU A 71 0.59 14.29 -9.15
C LEU A 71 -0.82 14.88 -8.97
N PRO A 72 -1.88 14.09 -9.17
CA PRO A 72 -3.24 14.53 -8.94
C PRO A 72 -3.46 14.83 -7.45
N ALA A 73 -4.36 15.78 -7.16
CA ALA A 73 -4.71 16.13 -5.78
C ALA A 73 -5.42 14.99 -5.06
N GLU A 74 -6.26 14.24 -5.77
CA GLU A 74 -7.00 13.08 -5.27
C GLU A 74 -6.49 11.80 -5.93
N ASN A 75 -6.45 10.72 -5.15
CA ASN A 75 -6.06 9.43 -5.68
C ASN A 75 -7.24 8.77 -6.42
N VAL A 76 -7.02 8.36 -7.66
CA VAL A 76 -8.00 7.60 -8.47
C VAL A 76 -8.10 6.14 -8.00
N VAL A 77 -7.02 5.61 -7.43
CA VAL A 77 -7.03 4.32 -6.75
C VAL A 77 -7.80 4.48 -5.45
N PRO A 78 -8.85 3.69 -5.19
CA PRO A 78 -9.64 3.82 -3.97
C PRO A 78 -8.86 3.27 -2.77
N LEU A 79 -7.91 4.07 -2.27
CA LEU A 79 -7.19 3.76 -1.04
C LEU A 79 -8.13 4.07 0.14
N PRO A 80 -8.35 3.12 1.06
CA PRO A 80 -9.11 3.39 2.26
C PRO A 80 -8.38 4.41 3.14
N GLU A 81 -9.15 5.33 3.75
CA GLU A 81 -8.59 6.20 4.77
C GLU A 81 -8.10 5.38 5.96
N ILE A 82 -6.78 5.32 6.14
CA ILE A 82 -6.20 4.72 7.33
C ILE A 82 -6.13 5.79 8.41
N LYS A 83 -7.10 5.76 9.33
CA LYS A 83 -7.13 6.69 10.47
C LYS A 83 -6.20 6.20 11.57
N VAL A 84 -5.03 6.80 11.66
CA VAL A 84 -4.04 6.52 12.73
C VAL A 84 -4.34 7.34 14.00
N ASN A 85 -5.28 8.29 13.92
CA ASN A 85 -5.56 9.24 14.99
C ASN A 85 -6.48 8.66 16.07
N GLY A 86 -5.88 8.23 17.15
CA GLY A 86 -6.56 7.89 18.40
C GLY A 86 -6.22 6.51 18.92
N SER A 87 -5.91 6.44 20.20
CA SER A 87 -5.55 5.23 20.95
C SER A 87 -6.69 4.18 21.11
N LEU A 88 -7.72 4.25 20.28
CA LEU A 88 -8.93 3.41 20.39
C LEU A 88 -9.15 2.49 19.17
N VAL A 89 -8.37 2.64 18.08
CA VAL A 89 -8.54 1.74 16.92
C VAL A 89 -7.60 0.56 17.08
N PRO A 90 -8.11 -0.69 17.07
CA PRO A 90 -7.28 -1.90 17.10
C PRO A 90 -6.27 -1.91 15.96
N ILE A 91 -5.07 -2.39 16.22
CA ILE A 91 -4.03 -2.54 15.19
C ILE A 91 -4.49 -3.48 14.08
N SER A 92 -5.23 -4.53 14.43
CA SER A 92 -5.83 -5.48 13.49
C SER A 92 -6.77 -4.80 12.48
N ASP A 93 -7.52 -3.77 12.87
CA ASP A 93 -8.40 -3.01 11.98
C ASP A 93 -7.62 -2.07 11.05
N ILE A 94 -6.53 -1.47 11.57
CA ILE A 94 -5.61 -0.67 10.77
C ILE A 94 -4.96 -1.53 9.70
N LEU A 95 -4.47 -2.71 10.07
CA LEU A 95 -3.85 -3.65 9.13
C LEU A 95 -4.86 -4.18 8.10
N LEU A 96 -6.13 -4.39 8.49
CA LEU A 96 -7.20 -4.73 7.53
C LEU A 96 -7.41 -3.61 6.49
N SER A 97 -7.36 -2.36 6.92
CA SER A 97 -7.47 -1.22 6.02
C SER A 97 -6.29 -1.17 5.05
N ALA A 98 -5.07 -1.43 5.53
CA ALA A 98 -3.88 -1.54 4.68
C ALA A 98 -4.00 -2.69 3.67
N MET A 99 -4.45 -3.88 4.10
CA MET A 99 -4.72 -5.01 3.19
C MET A 99 -5.70 -4.65 2.07
N ASN A 100 -6.75 -3.90 2.39
CA ASN A 100 -7.71 -3.45 1.38
C ASN A 100 -7.08 -2.47 0.37
N ALA A 101 -6.13 -1.63 0.81
CA ALA A 101 -5.35 -0.76 -0.06
C ALA A 101 -4.50 -1.58 -1.04
N GLU A 102 -3.79 -2.60 -0.56
CA GLU A 102 -2.97 -3.48 -1.41
C GLU A 102 -3.82 -4.24 -2.45
N ASP A 103 -4.99 -4.75 -2.06
CA ASP A 103 -5.89 -5.40 -3.03
C ASP A 103 -6.41 -4.42 -4.09
N ALA A 104 -6.67 -3.17 -3.72
CA ALA A 104 -7.07 -2.13 -4.66
C ALA A 104 -5.93 -1.78 -5.63
N ALA A 105 -4.69 -1.61 -5.13
CA ALA A 105 -3.50 -1.37 -5.93
C ALA A 105 -3.22 -2.53 -6.89
N TYR A 106 -3.27 -3.77 -6.40
CA TYR A 106 -3.14 -4.99 -7.21
C TYR A 106 -4.10 -4.98 -8.41
N ARG A 107 -5.39 -4.75 -8.17
CA ARG A 107 -6.41 -4.74 -9.24
C ARG A 107 -6.22 -3.57 -10.20
N PHE A 108 -5.80 -2.42 -9.69
CA PHE A 108 -5.52 -1.26 -10.51
C PHE A 108 -4.32 -1.52 -11.43
N TYR A 109 -3.21 -2.06 -10.93
CA TYR A 109 -2.02 -2.34 -11.73
C TYR A 109 -2.26 -3.47 -12.74
N GLN A 110 -3.09 -4.44 -12.45
CA GLN A 110 -3.53 -5.40 -13.46
C GLN A 110 -4.27 -4.71 -14.63
N GLY A 111 -5.14 -3.76 -14.33
CA GLY A 111 -5.84 -2.97 -15.35
C GLY A 111 -4.89 -2.05 -16.11
N LEU A 112 -3.95 -1.40 -15.41
CA LEU A 112 -2.93 -0.53 -15.99
C LEU A 112 -2.02 -1.31 -16.94
N ALA A 113 -1.57 -2.52 -16.57
CA ALA A 113 -0.72 -3.36 -17.42
C ALA A 113 -1.35 -3.63 -18.80
N ASN A 114 -2.68 -3.79 -18.85
CA ASN A 114 -3.40 -3.99 -20.11
C ASN A 114 -3.42 -2.76 -21.03
N ARG A 115 -3.01 -1.59 -20.54
CA ARG A 115 -2.86 -0.37 -21.35
C ARG A 115 -1.56 -0.34 -22.15
N PHE A 116 -0.65 -1.26 -21.89
CA PHE A 116 0.65 -1.37 -22.55
C PHE A 116 0.68 -2.47 -23.62
N GLU A 117 -0.42 -2.64 -24.36
CA GLU A 117 -0.44 -3.54 -25.52
C GLU A 117 0.62 -3.10 -26.55
N GLY A 118 1.48 -4.04 -26.97
CA GLY A 118 2.59 -3.76 -27.88
C GLY A 118 3.90 -3.30 -27.22
N ASP A 119 3.90 -3.11 -25.89
CA ASP A 119 5.09 -2.87 -25.07
C ASP A 119 5.20 -3.92 -23.97
N GLU A 120 5.63 -5.13 -24.35
CA GLU A 120 5.70 -6.28 -23.46
C GLU A 120 6.67 -6.07 -22.28
N GLY A 121 7.70 -5.23 -22.43
CA GLY A 121 8.63 -4.91 -21.36
C GLY A 121 7.93 -4.14 -20.23
N THR A 122 7.27 -3.04 -20.54
CA THR A 122 6.51 -2.24 -19.59
C THR A 122 5.34 -3.04 -19.03
N ARG A 123 4.60 -3.74 -19.87
CA ARG A 123 3.48 -4.59 -19.46
C ARG A 123 3.87 -5.63 -18.41
N SER A 124 4.93 -6.37 -18.67
CA SER A 124 5.44 -7.40 -17.74
C SER A 124 5.90 -6.80 -16.43
N MET A 125 6.53 -5.61 -16.46
CA MET A 125 6.97 -4.93 -15.26
C MET A 125 5.79 -4.46 -14.39
N VAL A 126 4.74 -3.89 -15.00
CA VAL A 126 3.55 -3.47 -14.26
C VAL A 126 2.81 -4.68 -13.67
N PHE A 127 2.74 -5.81 -14.37
CA PHE A 127 2.23 -7.06 -13.81
C PHE A 127 3.09 -7.58 -12.65
N TYR A 128 4.41 -7.42 -12.74
CA TYR A 128 5.31 -7.80 -11.65
C TYR A 128 5.04 -6.94 -10.40
N ILE A 129 4.92 -5.61 -10.54
CA ILE A 129 4.52 -4.73 -9.43
C ILE A 129 3.17 -5.18 -8.86
N ALA A 130 2.16 -5.40 -9.71
CA ALA A 130 0.89 -5.93 -9.24
C ALA A 130 1.06 -7.23 -8.41
N SER A 131 1.95 -8.14 -8.81
CA SER A 131 2.20 -9.36 -8.03
C SER A 131 2.86 -9.09 -6.68
N MET A 132 3.64 -7.99 -6.56
CA MET A 132 4.23 -7.56 -5.30
C MET A 132 3.17 -7.01 -4.35
N GLU A 133 2.19 -6.21 -4.84
CA GLU A 133 1.05 -5.77 -4.01
C GLU A 133 0.27 -6.97 -3.43
N LYS A 134 0.13 -8.03 -4.21
CA LYS A 134 -0.46 -9.28 -3.70
C LYS A 134 0.42 -9.94 -2.62
N GLY A 135 1.73 -9.79 -2.72
CA GLY A 135 2.69 -10.20 -1.70
C GLY A 135 2.55 -9.37 -0.42
N HIS A 136 2.44 -8.03 -0.55
CA HIS A 136 2.21 -7.10 0.56
C HIS A 136 0.90 -7.41 1.29
N TYR A 137 -0.18 -7.66 0.54
CA TYR A 137 -1.45 -8.10 1.13
C TYR A 137 -1.27 -9.31 2.04
N ARG A 138 -0.60 -10.37 1.56
CA ARG A 138 -0.37 -11.60 2.35
C ARG A 138 0.54 -11.36 3.55
N PHE A 139 1.50 -10.49 3.39
CA PHE A 139 2.40 -10.10 4.47
C PHE A 139 1.63 -9.39 5.59
N LEU A 140 0.76 -8.45 5.25
CA LEU A 140 -0.13 -7.75 6.18
C LEU A 140 -1.16 -8.69 6.81
N GLU A 141 -1.65 -9.70 6.09
CA GLU A 141 -2.57 -10.72 6.58
C GLU A 141 -1.96 -11.46 7.78
N VAL A 142 -0.69 -11.90 7.68
CA VAL A 142 0.04 -12.54 8.79
C VAL A 142 0.22 -11.59 9.97
N GLU A 143 0.56 -10.33 9.72
CA GLU A 143 0.71 -9.35 10.81
C GLU A 143 -0.63 -9.04 11.50
N ARG A 144 -1.72 -9.06 10.75
CA ARG A 144 -3.07 -8.88 11.29
C ARG A 144 -3.48 -10.07 12.17
N GLU A 145 -3.19 -11.29 11.76
CA GLU A 145 -3.43 -12.48 12.60
C GLU A 145 -2.66 -12.38 13.91
N ASN A 146 -1.39 -12.02 13.88
CA ASN A 146 -0.56 -11.79 15.06
C ASN A 146 -1.12 -10.67 15.97
N ALA A 147 -1.69 -9.61 15.38
CA ALA A 147 -2.30 -8.52 16.13
C ALA A 147 -3.59 -8.99 16.84
N LEU A 148 -4.46 -9.71 16.13
CA LEU A 148 -5.70 -10.28 16.69
C LEU A 148 -5.43 -11.23 17.86
N GLU A 149 -4.42 -12.09 17.76
CA GLU A 149 -4.04 -12.99 18.86
C GLU A 149 -3.63 -12.20 20.10
N ARG A 150 -2.87 -11.13 19.98
CA ARG A 150 -2.46 -10.26 21.10
C ARG A 150 -3.64 -9.51 21.70
N GLU A 151 -4.48 -8.91 20.85
CA GLU A 151 -5.67 -8.18 21.29
C GLU A 151 -6.64 -9.10 22.05
N ASN A 152 -6.83 -10.34 21.58
CA ASN A 152 -7.64 -11.35 22.27
C ASN A 152 -7.02 -11.80 23.59
N PHE A 153 -5.68 -11.93 23.66
CA PHE A 153 -4.99 -12.30 24.88
C PHE A 153 -5.17 -11.23 25.97
N ASP A 154 -5.01 -9.95 25.62
CA ASP A 154 -5.14 -8.82 26.55
C ASP A 154 -6.58 -8.72 27.13
N VAL A 155 -7.60 -9.09 26.34
CA VAL A 155 -9.00 -9.13 26.79
C VAL A 155 -9.29 -10.34 27.66
N SER A 156 -8.74 -11.52 27.31
CA SER A 156 -9.03 -12.78 27.98
C SER A 156 -8.24 -12.98 29.28
N TRP A 157 -7.06 -12.35 29.37
CA TRP A 157 -6.16 -12.42 30.51
C TRP A 157 -5.74 -11.02 30.96
N PRO A 158 -6.67 -10.23 31.55
CA PRO A 158 -6.28 -8.97 32.14
C PRO A 158 -5.18 -9.26 33.17
N LEU A 159 -4.06 -8.53 33.06
CA LEU A 159 -2.93 -8.67 33.99
C LEU A 159 -3.45 -8.56 35.42
N VAL A 160 -3.63 -9.69 36.08
CA VAL A 160 -3.83 -9.72 37.51
C VAL A 160 -2.50 -9.34 38.12
N HIS A 161 -2.37 -8.06 38.51
CA HIS A 161 -1.29 -7.64 39.38
C HIS A 161 -1.47 -8.41 40.71
N VAL A 162 -0.81 -9.56 40.79
CA VAL A 162 -0.54 -10.19 42.08
C VAL A 162 0.64 -9.38 42.63
N GLY A 163 0.34 -8.23 43.20
CA GLY A 163 1.29 -7.52 44.04
C GLY A 163 1.65 -8.37 45.25
N PRO A 164 2.83 -8.18 45.85
CA PRO A 164 3.23 -8.85 47.07
C PRO A 164 2.34 -8.47 48.24
#